data_a65776d678331c5ea5d0b8f208e9e742
#
_entry.id   a65776d678331c5ea5d0b8f208e9e742
#
_cell.length_a   1.000
_cell.length_b   1.000
_cell.length_c   1.000
_cell.angle_alpha   90.00
_cell.angle_beta   90.00
_cell.angle_gamma   90.00
#
_symmetry.space_group_name_H-M   'P 1'
#
loop_
_entity.id
_entity.type
_entity.pdbx_description
1 polymer ?
#
loop_
_entity_poly.entity_id
_entity_poly.type
_entity_poly.pdbx_seq_one_letter_code
_entity_poly.pdbx_strand_id
1 'polypeptide(L)'
;MIDFKNKPIFLAPLAGLTDLPFRQIAKKCGCDVSISEMISANALAFGSQKTIKMLERAEGESPYIVQLESSDAKNLAKSVEFLNTCDGIAGIDLNCGCPVPKVFKQGAGSALLGDPKLLCTLIETIKKTSNKRYTSVKLRLGINESRLEDFAKDIESAGADYIVIHARTRAGGFSSEPNWQAVKNIKAKLKIPVIANGSIDELNATSVLENTGADGLMIGRGAIGKPWIFSVLKGQGEPSAAQKKELILEHFALACEFYGKHGVAMMRKHLHEYSKGCAGAPVFRTKINAEGEAKKVLELIEEFFSV
;
A
#
# COMPACT_ATOMS: atom_id res chain seq x y z
N MET A 1 15.38 -7.72 5.69
CA MET A 1 14.66 -8.98 5.42
C MET A 1 13.31 -8.88 6.11
N ILE A 2 12.21 -9.40 5.49
CA ILE A 2 10.88 -9.41 6.12
C ILE A 2 10.84 -10.56 7.13
N ASP A 3 10.47 -10.26 8.37
CA ASP A 3 10.37 -11.25 9.43
C ASP A 3 8.91 -11.67 9.65
N PHE A 4 8.47 -12.68 8.91
CA PHE A 4 7.11 -13.20 8.98
C PHE A 4 6.77 -13.90 10.31
N LYS A 5 7.78 -14.28 11.12
CA LYS A 5 7.55 -14.89 12.43
C LYS A 5 6.97 -13.89 13.43
N ASN A 6 7.35 -12.62 13.30
CA ASN A 6 6.91 -11.53 14.16
C ASN A 6 5.68 -10.77 13.63
N LYS A 7 4.90 -11.40 12.72
CA LYS A 7 3.65 -10.86 12.19
C LYS A 7 3.80 -9.40 11.69
N PRO A 8 4.63 -9.14 10.66
CA PRO A 8 4.93 -7.80 10.20
C PRO A 8 3.70 -7.04 9.74
N ILE A 9 3.73 -5.72 9.95
CA ILE A 9 2.66 -4.80 9.56
C ILE A 9 3.11 -4.01 8.34
N PHE A 10 2.38 -4.19 7.23
CA PHE A 10 2.63 -3.57 5.95
C PHE A 10 1.80 -2.30 5.76
N LEU A 11 2.35 -1.31 5.06
CA LEU A 11 1.57 -0.23 4.48
C LEU A 11 1.05 -0.64 3.11
N ALA A 12 -0.26 -0.53 2.88
CA ALA A 12 -0.88 -0.85 1.60
C ALA A 12 -0.55 0.18 0.51
N PRO A 13 -0.36 -0.24 -0.75
CA PRO A 13 -0.25 0.67 -1.89
C PRO A 13 -1.59 1.34 -2.17
N LEU A 14 -1.66 2.67 -1.99
CA LEU A 14 -2.84 3.49 -2.26
C LEU A 14 -2.44 4.64 -3.19
N ALA A 15 -2.85 4.57 -4.46
CA ALA A 15 -2.53 5.57 -5.47
C ALA A 15 -2.91 7.00 -5.02
N GLY A 16 -1.96 7.90 -5.08
CA GLY A 16 -2.09 9.27 -4.64
C GLY A 16 -2.12 9.48 -3.13
N LEU A 17 -1.89 8.47 -2.29
CA LEU A 17 -1.92 8.58 -0.82
C LEU A 17 -0.66 8.02 -0.15
N THR A 18 -0.13 6.88 -0.62
CA THR A 18 1.05 6.27 -0.01
C THR A 18 2.31 6.52 -0.84
N ASP A 19 2.50 7.78 -1.18
CA ASP A 19 3.69 8.32 -1.83
C ASP A 19 4.92 8.31 -0.92
N LEU A 20 6.06 8.74 -1.44
CA LEU A 20 7.32 8.75 -0.68
C LEU A 20 7.20 9.50 0.66
N PRO A 21 6.67 10.74 0.72
CA PRO A 21 6.51 11.47 1.99
C PRO A 21 5.68 10.69 3.02
N PHE A 22 4.55 10.12 2.61
CA PHE A 22 3.71 9.35 3.52
C PHE A 22 4.39 8.06 3.98
N ARG A 23 5.10 7.35 3.10
CA ARG A 23 5.83 6.14 3.46
C ARG A 23 6.93 6.42 4.50
N GLN A 24 7.61 7.57 4.41
CA GLN A 24 8.59 7.99 5.42
C GLN A 24 7.95 8.14 6.80
N ILE A 25 6.81 8.84 6.86
CA ILE A 25 6.05 9.01 8.12
C ILE A 25 5.57 7.65 8.64
N ALA A 26 5.04 6.78 7.79
CA ALA A 26 4.61 5.45 8.19
C ALA A 26 5.77 4.60 8.75
N LYS A 27 6.96 4.67 8.11
CA LYS A 27 8.18 4.00 8.60
C LYS A 27 8.61 4.54 9.96
N LYS A 28 8.61 5.86 10.15
CA LYS A 28 8.89 6.50 11.45
C LYS A 28 7.92 6.06 12.54
N CYS A 29 6.66 5.80 12.17
CA CYS A 29 5.63 5.27 13.06
C CYS A 29 5.68 3.75 13.23
N GLY A 30 6.71 3.06 12.73
CA GLY A 30 6.90 1.64 12.98
C GLY A 30 6.32 0.69 11.92
N CYS A 31 5.95 1.17 10.74
CA CYS A 31 5.61 0.30 9.60
C CYS A 31 6.79 -0.61 9.25
N ASP A 32 6.58 -1.94 9.21
CA ASP A 32 7.66 -2.90 8.93
C ASP A 32 8.03 -2.94 7.45
N VAL A 33 7.04 -2.94 6.57
CA VAL A 33 7.24 -3.05 5.12
C VAL A 33 6.43 -1.99 4.39
N SER A 34 7.11 -1.17 3.59
CA SER A 34 6.45 -0.21 2.71
C SER A 34 6.37 -0.76 1.28
N ILE A 35 5.25 -0.44 0.61
CA ILE A 35 5.05 -0.76 -0.81
C ILE A 35 4.82 0.54 -1.56
N SER A 36 5.42 0.66 -2.76
CA SER A 36 5.20 1.82 -3.63
C SER A 36 3.72 1.97 -3.99
N GLU A 37 3.33 3.13 -4.46
CA GLU A 37 2.08 3.24 -5.22
C GLU A 37 2.11 2.28 -6.41
N MET A 38 0.93 2.00 -6.98
CA MET A 38 0.81 1.14 -8.17
C MET A 38 1.49 1.78 -9.38
N ILE A 39 2.47 1.12 -9.94
CA ILE A 39 3.31 1.56 -11.06
C ILE A 39 2.96 0.76 -12.31
N SER A 40 2.67 1.45 -13.43
CA SER A 40 2.41 0.79 -14.69
C SER A 40 3.69 0.20 -15.26
N ALA A 41 3.74 -1.13 -15.41
CA ALA A 41 4.84 -1.81 -16.03
C ALA A 41 5.06 -1.34 -17.48
N ASN A 42 3.99 -1.10 -18.24
CA ASN A 42 4.11 -0.56 -19.58
C ASN A 42 4.80 0.81 -19.59
N ALA A 43 4.39 1.73 -18.73
CA ALA A 43 5.00 3.06 -18.67
C ALA A 43 6.48 2.99 -18.26
N LEU A 44 6.82 2.10 -17.33
CA LEU A 44 8.20 1.89 -16.89
C LEU A 44 9.05 1.27 -18.00
N ALA A 45 8.54 0.24 -18.70
CA ALA A 45 9.22 -0.42 -19.82
C ALA A 45 9.57 0.55 -20.98
N PHE A 46 8.81 1.63 -21.13
CA PHE A 46 9.05 2.69 -22.12
C PHE A 46 9.78 3.93 -21.54
N GLY A 47 10.35 3.84 -20.36
CA GLY A 47 11.19 4.88 -19.77
C GLY A 47 10.50 6.17 -19.35
N SER A 48 9.21 6.10 -18.96
CA SER A 48 8.46 7.27 -18.46
C SER A 48 9.13 7.87 -17.25
N GLN A 49 9.68 9.09 -17.36
CA GLN A 49 10.37 9.79 -16.29
C GLN A 49 9.46 10.03 -15.07
N LYS A 50 8.18 10.32 -15.31
CA LYS A 50 7.18 10.45 -14.24
C LYS A 50 7.02 9.14 -13.46
N THR A 51 7.03 8.01 -14.17
CA THR A 51 6.91 6.66 -13.56
C THR A 51 8.19 6.29 -12.82
N ILE A 52 9.36 6.63 -13.36
CA ILE A 52 10.65 6.40 -12.71
C ILE A 52 10.73 7.18 -11.39
N LYS A 53 10.27 8.44 -11.36
CA LYS A 53 10.19 9.22 -10.11
C LYS A 53 9.34 8.55 -9.02
N MET A 54 8.31 7.79 -9.37
CA MET A 54 7.47 7.06 -8.39
C MET A 54 8.21 5.89 -7.72
N LEU A 55 9.37 5.48 -8.23
CA LEU A 55 10.22 4.45 -7.64
C LEU A 55 11.09 4.98 -6.49
N GLU A 56 11.20 6.31 -6.35
CA GLU A 56 12.04 6.92 -5.33
C GLU A 56 11.64 6.41 -3.93
N ARG A 57 12.65 6.20 -3.12
CA ARG A 57 12.52 5.76 -1.73
C ARG A 57 13.35 6.65 -0.81
N ALA A 58 12.98 6.69 0.45
CA ALA A 58 13.76 7.38 1.47
C ALA A 58 15.04 6.59 1.82
N GLU A 59 16.05 7.31 2.31
CA GLU A 59 17.17 6.69 2.98
C GLU A 59 16.68 5.87 4.18
N GLY A 60 17.16 4.64 4.31
CA GLY A 60 16.71 3.73 5.39
C GLY A 60 15.32 3.11 5.20
N GLU A 61 14.57 3.45 4.15
CA GLU A 61 13.30 2.80 3.84
C GLU A 61 13.54 1.34 3.42
N SER A 62 13.49 0.43 4.38
CA SER A 62 13.74 -1.00 4.17
C SER A 62 12.89 -1.84 5.14
N PRO A 63 12.34 -2.99 4.70
CA PRO A 63 12.17 -3.43 3.31
C PRO A 63 11.23 -2.52 2.50
N TYR A 64 11.61 -2.22 1.25
CA TYR A 64 10.80 -1.48 0.29
C TYR A 64 10.45 -2.39 -0.90
N ILE A 65 9.18 -2.49 -1.23
CA ILE A 65 8.63 -3.32 -2.30
C ILE A 65 8.06 -2.42 -3.39
N VAL A 66 8.35 -2.70 -4.65
CA VAL A 66 7.75 -1.98 -5.79
C VAL A 66 6.55 -2.77 -6.30
N GLN A 67 5.38 -2.13 -6.35
CA GLN A 67 4.19 -2.75 -6.91
C GLN A 67 4.01 -2.38 -8.38
N LEU A 68 4.00 -3.40 -9.26
CA LEU A 68 3.74 -3.27 -10.69
C LEU A 68 2.30 -3.66 -11.04
N GLU A 69 1.73 -2.94 -12.01
CA GLU A 69 0.47 -3.28 -12.68
C GLU A 69 0.79 -3.66 -14.12
N SER A 70 0.34 -4.85 -14.55
CA SER A 70 0.50 -5.34 -15.91
C SER A 70 -0.53 -6.39 -16.28
N SER A 71 -0.77 -6.52 -17.60
CA SER A 71 -1.42 -7.68 -18.24
C SER A 71 -0.56 -8.23 -19.40
N ASP A 72 0.69 -7.75 -19.53
CA ASP A 72 1.62 -8.09 -20.62
C ASP A 72 2.95 -8.57 -20.02
N ALA A 73 3.23 -9.86 -20.18
CA ALA A 73 4.45 -10.48 -19.66
C ALA A 73 5.73 -9.90 -20.25
N LYS A 74 5.73 -9.48 -21.53
CA LYS A 74 6.92 -8.92 -22.21
C LYS A 74 7.29 -7.56 -21.63
N ASN A 75 6.33 -6.65 -21.47
CA ASN A 75 6.60 -5.34 -20.88
C ASN A 75 6.86 -5.45 -19.37
N LEU A 76 6.22 -6.41 -18.69
CA LEU A 76 6.52 -6.73 -17.30
C LEU A 76 7.97 -7.16 -17.12
N ALA A 77 8.47 -8.08 -17.96
CA ALA A 77 9.87 -8.52 -17.92
C ALA A 77 10.85 -7.34 -18.09
N LYS A 78 10.64 -6.48 -19.10
CA LYS A 78 11.46 -5.27 -19.29
C LYS A 78 11.47 -4.34 -18.09
N SER A 79 10.30 -4.17 -17.43
CA SER A 79 10.20 -3.35 -16.23
C SER A 79 10.95 -3.97 -15.06
N VAL A 80 10.91 -5.29 -14.92
CA VAL A 80 11.65 -6.02 -13.89
C VAL A 80 13.17 -5.91 -14.15
N GLU A 81 13.62 -6.03 -15.41
CA GLU A 81 15.02 -5.81 -15.79
C GLU A 81 15.49 -4.41 -15.40
N PHE A 82 14.68 -3.38 -15.64
CA PHE A 82 14.98 -2.02 -15.18
C PHE A 82 15.05 -1.95 -13.65
N LEU A 83 14.09 -2.53 -12.93
CA LEU A 83 14.11 -2.55 -11.47
C LEU A 83 15.32 -3.31 -10.89
N ASN A 84 15.88 -4.26 -11.63
CA ASN A 84 17.10 -4.97 -11.23
C ASN A 84 18.30 -4.02 -11.10
N THR A 85 18.33 -2.93 -11.87
CA THR A 85 19.38 -1.89 -11.80
C THR A 85 19.17 -0.89 -10.66
N CYS A 86 17.99 -0.90 -10.01
CA CYS A 86 17.67 0.04 -8.93
C CYS A 86 18.05 -0.57 -7.58
N ASP A 87 18.82 0.17 -6.77
CA ASP A 87 19.22 -0.25 -5.43
C ASP A 87 18.11 -0.06 -4.38
N GLY A 88 18.20 -0.85 -3.30
CA GLY A 88 17.33 -0.71 -2.12
C GLY A 88 15.90 -1.25 -2.29
N ILE A 89 15.56 -1.82 -3.44
CA ILE A 89 14.31 -2.53 -3.67
C ILE A 89 14.47 -3.96 -3.15
N ALA A 90 13.65 -4.34 -2.16
CA ALA A 90 13.69 -5.67 -1.55
C ALA A 90 12.87 -6.71 -2.33
N GLY A 91 11.88 -6.28 -3.10
CA GLY A 91 11.01 -7.18 -3.86
C GLY A 91 10.10 -6.47 -4.85
N ILE A 92 9.43 -7.26 -5.65
CA ILE A 92 8.46 -6.81 -6.65
C ILE A 92 7.12 -7.47 -6.36
N ASP A 93 6.07 -6.66 -6.28
CA ASP A 93 4.69 -7.09 -6.05
C ASP A 93 3.85 -6.90 -7.31
N LEU A 94 3.05 -7.90 -7.67
CA LEU A 94 2.08 -7.79 -8.77
C LEU A 94 0.73 -7.33 -8.25
N ASN A 95 0.18 -6.27 -8.82
CA ASN A 95 -1.16 -5.81 -8.46
C ASN A 95 -2.24 -6.66 -9.13
N CYS A 96 -3.01 -7.38 -8.32
CA CYS A 96 -4.18 -8.16 -8.74
C CYS A 96 -5.44 -7.77 -7.96
N GLY A 97 -5.47 -6.54 -7.43
CA GLY A 97 -6.58 -6.08 -6.58
C GLY A 97 -7.20 -4.74 -6.97
N CYS A 98 -6.59 -3.96 -7.87
CA CYS A 98 -7.08 -2.65 -8.27
C CYS A 98 -8.46 -2.77 -8.96
N PRO A 99 -9.52 -2.12 -8.41
CA PRO A 99 -10.87 -2.22 -8.98
C PRO A 99 -11.16 -1.17 -10.06
N VAL A 100 -10.23 -0.23 -10.30
CA VAL A 100 -10.43 0.94 -11.16
C VAL A 100 -10.81 0.51 -12.59
N PRO A 101 -11.90 1.04 -13.18
CA PRO A 101 -12.39 0.61 -14.48
C PRO A 101 -11.35 0.68 -15.61
N LYS A 102 -10.50 1.70 -15.61
CA LYS A 102 -9.42 1.85 -16.60
C LYS A 102 -8.43 0.69 -16.55
N VAL A 103 -7.96 0.31 -15.36
CA VAL A 103 -7.02 -0.79 -15.14
C VAL A 103 -7.69 -2.13 -15.48
N PHE A 104 -8.93 -2.32 -15.02
CA PHE A 104 -9.71 -3.52 -15.29
C PHE A 104 -9.94 -3.77 -16.78
N LYS A 105 -10.30 -2.72 -17.54
CA LYS A 105 -10.50 -2.81 -19.01
C LYS A 105 -9.21 -3.17 -19.77
N GLN A 106 -8.04 -2.90 -19.19
CA GLN A 106 -6.74 -3.28 -19.75
C GLN A 106 -6.34 -4.73 -19.41
N GLY A 107 -7.21 -5.49 -18.75
CA GLY A 107 -6.92 -6.86 -18.32
C GLY A 107 -5.98 -6.96 -17.11
N ALA A 108 -5.67 -5.83 -16.46
CA ALA A 108 -4.76 -5.75 -15.33
C ALA A 108 -5.50 -5.58 -13.99
N GLY A 109 -4.74 -5.56 -12.89
CA GLY A 109 -5.31 -5.41 -11.57
C GLY A 109 -6.28 -6.55 -11.23
N SER A 110 -7.48 -6.23 -10.74
CA SER A 110 -8.46 -7.26 -10.36
C SER A 110 -9.04 -8.06 -11.54
N ALA A 111 -8.78 -7.66 -12.80
CA ALA A 111 -9.17 -8.45 -13.97
C ALA A 111 -8.42 -9.78 -14.05
N LEU A 112 -7.18 -9.83 -13.57
CA LEU A 112 -6.35 -11.05 -13.53
C LEU A 112 -6.97 -12.17 -12.67
N LEU A 113 -7.87 -11.84 -11.74
CA LEU A 113 -8.62 -12.85 -10.97
C LEU A 113 -9.62 -13.66 -11.83
N GLY A 114 -9.93 -13.17 -13.04
CA GLY A 114 -10.73 -13.88 -14.03
C GLY A 114 -9.89 -14.73 -15.00
N ASP A 115 -8.57 -14.58 -14.97
CA ASP A 115 -7.61 -15.35 -15.77
C ASP A 115 -6.43 -15.84 -14.89
N PRO A 116 -6.63 -16.89 -14.09
CA PRO A 116 -5.58 -17.44 -13.22
C PRO A 116 -4.34 -17.91 -14.00
N LYS A 117 -4.50 -18.32 -15.25
CA LYS A 117 -3.39 -18.76 -16.10
C LYS A 117 -2.47 -17.59 -16.46
N LEU A 118 -3.03 -16.46 -16.90
CA LEU A 118 -2.26 -15.24 -17.12
C LEU A 118 -1.63 -14.73 -15.82
N LEU A 119 -2.38 -14.72 -14.72
CA LEU A 119 -1.86 -14.34 -13.41
C LEU A 119 -0.61 -15.12 -13.05
N CYS A 120 -0.63 -16.46 -13.14
CA CYS A 120 0.52 -17.31 -12.86
C CYS A 120 1.68 -17.03 -13.83
N THR A 121 1.42 -16.85 -15.12
CA THR A 121 2.44 -16.47 -16.11
C THR A 121 3.15 -15.15 -15.74
N LEU A 122 2.42 -14.15 -15.26
CA LEU A 122 3.01 -12.87 -14.83
C LEU A 122 3.86 -13.03 -13.55
N ILE A 123 3.40 -13.84 -12.59
CA ILE A 123 4.18 -14.15 -11.38
C ILE A 123 5.48 -14.86 -11.74
N GLU A 124 5.42 -15.91 -12.58
CA GLU A 124 6.59 -16.61 -13.09
C GLU A 124 7.55 -15.68 -13.82
N THR A 125 7.02 -14.74 -14.61
CA THR A 125 7.84 -13.74 -15.32
C THR A 125 8.63 -12.90 -14.33
N ILE A 126 7.99 -12.37 -13.28
CA ILE A 126 8.69 -11.62 -12.23
C ILE A 126 9.74 -12.52 -11.56
N LYS A 127 9.35 -13.73 -11.13
CA LYS A 127 10.23 -14.65 -10.41
C LYS A 127 11.47 -15.04 -11.21
N LYS A 128 11.33 -15.28 -12.51
CA LYS A 128 12.45 -15.67 -13.40
C LYS A 128 13.37 -14.51 -13.76
N THR A 129 12.82 -13.28 -13.88
CA THR A 129 13.55 -12.11 -14.35
C THR A 129 14.20 -11.32 -13.21
N SER A 130 13.58 -11.30 -12.02
CA SER A 130 13.99 -10.46 -10.90
C SER A 130 15.24 -10.99 -10.18
N ASN A 131 16.18 -10.07 -9.89
CA ASN A 131 17.27 -10.31 -8.94
C ASN A 131 16.91 -9.88 -7.51
N LYS A 132 15.68 -9.40 -7.27
CA LYS A 132 15.21 -8.99 -5.94
C LYS A 132 14.79 -10.20 -5.12
N ARG A 133 14.87 -10.04 -3.80
CA ARG A 133 14.63 -11.15 -2.86
C ARG A 133 13.20 -11.69 -2.90
N TYR A 134 12.21 -10.80 -3.07
CA TYR A 134 10.79 -11.17 -2.94
C TYR A 134 10.02 -10.94 -4.24
N THR A 135 9.23 -11.93 -4.61
CA THR A 135 8.14 -11.84 -5.59
C THR A 135 6.84 -12.03 -4.83
N SER A 136 5.92 -11.07 -4.88
CA SER A 136 4.64 -11.16 -4.19
C SER A 136 3.49 -10.73 -5.08
N VAL A 137 2.28 -10.97 -4.61
CA VAL A 137 1.08 -10.56 -5.31
C VAL A 137 0.03 -10.07 -4.31
N LYS A 138 -0.56 -8.92 -4.59
CA LYS A 138 -1.66 -8.36 -3.82
C LYS A 138 -2.98 -8.53 -4.55
N LEU A 139 -3.88 -9.33 -3.95
CA LEU A 139 -5.12 -9.78 -4.56
C LEU A 139 -6.37 -9.36 -3.79
N ARG A 140 -7.52 -9.58 -4.43
CA ARG A 140 -8.84 -9.71 -3.80
C ARG A 140 -9.30 -11.16 -3.86
N LEU A 141 -10.40 -11.48 -3.18
CA LEU A 141 -10.96 -12.84 -3.15
C LEU A 141 -11.54 -13.30 -4.51
N GLY A 142 -11.79 -12.37 -5.41
CA GLY A 142 -12.35 -12.63 -6.74
C GLY A 142 -12.92 -11.36 -7.36
N ILE A 143 -13.58 -11.50 -8.52
CA ILE A 143 -14.27 -10.39 -9.21
C ILE A 143 -15.66 -10.18 -8.61
N ASN A 144 -16.59 -11.07 -8.87
CA ASN A 144 -17.96 -11.03 -8.35
C ASN A 144 -18.12 -11.95 -7.14
N GLU A 145 -17.50 -13.12 -7.19
CA GLU A 145 -17.54 -14.17 -6.18
C GLU A 145 -16.14 -14.45 -5.64
N SER A 146 -16.08 -15.06 -4.46
CA SER A 146 -14.83 -15.50 -3.84
C SER A 146 -14.35 -16.78 -4.52
N ARG A 147 -13.35 -16.69 -5.38
CA ARG A 147 -12.78 -17.79 -6.15
C ARG A 147 -11.27 -17.98 -5.97
N LEU A 148 -10.63 -17.10 -5.21
CA LEU A 148 -9.17 -17.15 -5.01
C LEU A 148 -8.74 -18.50 -4.42
N GLU A 149 -9.57 -19.11 -3.58
CA GLU A 149 -9.30 -20.40 -2.96
C GLU A 149 -9.10 -21.53 -3.98
N ASP A 150 -9.70 -21.42 -5.18
CA ASP A 150 -9.65 -22.44 -6.24
C ASP A 150 -8.26 -22.52 -6.89
N PHE A 151 -7.51 -21.39 -6.94
CA PHE A 151 -6.21 -21.30 -7.61
C PHE A 151 -5.08 -20.70 -6.75
N ALA A 152 -5.28 -20.59 -5.44
CA ALA A 152 -4.25 -20.05 -4.54
C ALA A 152 -2.95 -20.87 -4.56
N LYS A 153 -3.04 -22.19 -4.70
CA LYS A 153 -1.86 -23.06 -4.84
C LYS A 153 -1.11 -22.86 -6.16
N ASP A 154 -1.79 -22.48 -7.22
CA ASP A 154 -1.14 -22.20 -8.50
C ASP A 154 -0.28 -20.93 -8.39
N ILE A 155 -0.74 -19.93 -7.61
CA ILE A 155 0.02 -18.71 -7.30
C ILE A 155 1.31 -19.07 -6.53
N GLU A 156 1.22 -19.94 -5.53
CA GLU A 156 2.39 -20.43 -4.80
C GLU A 156 3.34 -21.17 -5.73
N SER A 157 2.82 -22.07 -6.57
CA SER A 157 3.59 -22.86 -7.53
C SER A 157 4.25 -21.99 -8.61
N ALA A 158 3.62 -20.87 -9.00
CA ALA A 158 4.19 -19.89 -9.92
C ALA A 158 5.38 -19.11 -9.33
N GLY A 159 5.67 -19.26 -8.02
CA GLY A 159 6.85 -18.75 -7.36
C GLY A 159 6.64 -17.48 -6.54
N ALA A 160 5.42 -17.17 -6.12
CA ALA A 160 5.18 -16.13 -5.13
C ALA A 160 5.83 -16.52 -3.80
N ASP A 161 6.59 -15.60 -3.19
CA ASP A 161 7.23 -15.78 -1.89
C ASP A 161 6.28 -15.48 -0.72
N TYR A 162 5.28 -14.65 -0.93
CA TYR A 162 4.14 -14.37 -0.05
C TYR A 162 3.00 -13.75 -0.85
N ILE A 163 1.78 -13.76 -0.29
CA ILE A 163 0.62 -13.11 -0.88
C ILE A 163 -0.06 -12.15 0.11
N VAL A 164 -0.69 -11.12 -0.43
CA VAL A 164 -1.51 -10.20 0.36
C VAL A 164 -2.96 -10.30 -0.11
N ILE A 165 -3.88 -10.66 0.78
CA ILE A 165 -5.29 -10.88 0.44
C ILE A 165 -6.15 -9.76 1.01
N HIS A 166 -6.73 -8.93 0.15
CA HIS A 166 -7.84 -8.08 0.54
C HIS A 166 -9.10 -8.94 0.66
N ALA A 167 -9.62 -9.07 1.87
CA ALA A 167 -10.71 -9.99 2.23
C ALA A 167 -12.08 -9.63 1.63
N ARG A 168 -12.10 -9.10 0.41
CA ARG A 168 -13.31 -8.71 -0.36
C ARG A 168 -13.14 -9.04 -1.82
N THR A 169 -14.26 -9.25 -2.52
CA THR A 169 -14.28 -9.30 -3.99
C THR A 169 -14.16 -7.89 -4.59
N ARG A 170 -13.92 -7.81 -5.91
CA ARG A 170 -13.96 -6.52 -6.62
C ARG A 170 -15.35 -5.90 -6.55
N ALA A 171 -16.40 -6.67 -6.80
CA ALA A 171 -17.79 -6.20 -6.77
C ALA A 171 -18.23 -5.73 -5.38
N GLY A 172 -17.77 -6.38 -4.31
CA GLY A 172 -18.03 -5.97 -2.93
C GLY A 172 -17.39 -4.64 -2.54
N GLY A 173 -16.42 -4.16 -3.31
CA GLY A 173 -15.79 -2.85 -3.14
C GLY A 173 -15.17 -2.64 -1.77
N PHE A 174 -15.58 -1.56 -1.09
CA PHE A 174 -15.20 -1.24 0.28
C PHE A 174 -16.39 -1.26 1.24
N SER A 175 -17.60 -1.45 0.74
CA SER A 175 -18.85 -1.40 1.51
C SER A 175 -19.28 -2.76 2.04
N SER A 176 -18.87 -3.86 1.40
CA SER A 176 -19.15 -5.21 1.93
C SER A 176 -18.28 -5.51 3.15
N GLU A 177 -18.74 -6.43 3.99
CA GLU A 177 -17.92 -6.94 5.08
C GLU A 177 -16.74 -7.78 4.59
N PRO A 178 -15.58 -7.74 5.26
CA PRO A 178 -14.46 -8.62 4.95
C PRO A 178 -14.79 -10.07 5.22
N ASN A 179 -14.50 -10.94 4.28
CA ASN A 179 -14.65 -12.39 4.46
C ASN A 179 -13.34 -13.01 5.00
N TRP A 180 -13.17 -12.95 6.31
CA TRP A 180 -12.01 -13.50 7.00
C TRP A 180 -11.95 -15.03 6.96
N GLN A 181 -13.10 -15.72 6.85
CA GLN A 181 -13.15 -17.17 6.71
C GLN A 181 -12.48 -17.64 5.40
N ALA A 182 -12.70 -16.89 4.30
CA ALA A 182 -12.02 -17.20 3.03
C ALA A 182 -10.50 -17.04 3.16
N VAL A 183 -10.03 -16.00 3.87
CA VAL A 183 -8.59 -15.82 4.14
C VAL A 183 -8.03 -16.98 4.95
N LYS A 184 -8.72 -17.42 5.99
CA LYS A 184 -8.36 -18.60 6.81
C LYS A 184 -8.24 -19.86 5.97
N ASN A 185 -9.22 -20.13 5.12
CA ASN A 185 -9.23 -21.30 4.26
C ASN A 185 -8.04 -21.30 3.29
N ILE A 186 -7.74 -20.14 2.69
CA ILE A 186 -6.60 -19.97 1.78
C ILE A 186 -5.28 -20.17 2.55
N LYS A 187 -5.15 -19.55 3.74
CA LYS A 187 -3.96 -19.72 4.58
C LYS A 187 -3.70 -21.20 4.93
N ALA A 188 -4.73 -21.95 5.23
CA ALA A 188 -4.60 -23.37 5.54
C ALA A 188 -4.09 -24.23 4.37
N LYS A 189 -4.25 -23.75 3.12
CA LYS A 189 -3.81 -24.45 1.91
C LYS A 189 -2.40 -24.10 1.47
N LEU A 190 -1.86 -22.95 1.91
CA LEU A 190 -0.59 -22.40 1.46
C LEU A 190 0.53 -22.62 2.49
N LYS A 191 1.74 -22.86 1.98
CA LYS A 191 2.97 -22.91 2.77
C LYS A 191 3.65 -21.54 2.87
N ILE A 192 3.45 -20.69 1.86
CA ILE A 192 3.97 -19.32 1.85
C ILE A 192 3.20 -18.43 2.81
N PRO A 193 3.82 -17.33 3.31
CA PRO A 193 3.14 -16.37 4.15
C PRO A 193 1.92 -15.72 3.48
N VAL A 194 0.86 -15.54 4.26
CA VAL A 194 -0.37 -14.84 3.87
C VAL A 194 -0.56 -13.60 4.73
N ILE A 195 -0.65 -12.44 4.11
CA ILE A 195 -0.85 -11.15 4.77
C ILE A 195 -2.32 -10.74 4.62
N ALA A 196 -3.02 -10.54 5.74
CA ALA A 196 -4.42 -10.13 5.74
C ALA A 196 -4.55 -8.61 5.51
N ASN A 197 -5.49 -8.23 4.65
CA ASN A 197 -5.80 -6.83 4.35
C ASN A 197 -7.32 -6.61 4.24
N GLY A 198 -7.81 -5.45 4.64
CA GLY A 198 -9.20 -5.03 4.46
C GLY A 198 -9.86 -4.54 5.74
N SER A 199 -10.08 -3.22 5.88
CA SER A 199 -10.70 -2.58 7.06
C SER A 199 -10.10 -3.04 8.39
N ILE A 200 -8.78 -3.13 8.44
CA ILE A 200 -8.02 -3.45 9.65
C ILE A 200 -7.65 -2.14 10.33
N ASP A 201 -7.92 -2.08 11.64
CA ASP A 201 -7.61 -0.99 12.55
C ASP A 201 -7.14 -1.54 13.92
N GLU A 202 -6.96 -0.66 14.89
CA GLU A 202 -6.51 -1.02 16.23
C GLU A 202 -7.52 -1.86 17.04
N LEU A 203 -8.80 -1.84 16.66
CA LEU A 203 -9.86 -2.56 17.38
C LEU A 203 -9.96 -4.02 16.93
N ASN A 204 -9.61 -4.30 15.66
CA ASN A 204 -9.82 -5.62 15.10
C ASN A 204 -8.54 -6.37 14.68
N ALA A 205 -7.39 -5.72 14.68
CA ALA A 205 -6.12 -6.31 14.20
C ALA A 205 -5.78 -7.65 14.85
N THR A 206 -5.89 -7.74 16.19
CA THR A 206 -5.61 -8.97 16.93
C THR A 206 -6.58 -10.09 16.54
N SER A 207 -7.88 -9.79 16.52
CA SER A 207 -8.90 -10.78 16.15
C SER A 207 -8.78 -11.25 14.69
N VAL A 208 -8.34 -10.37 13.78
CA VAL A 208 -8.05 -10.75 12.38
C VAL A 208 -6.90 -11.75 12.31
N LEU A 209 -5.80 -11.51 13.04
CA LEU A 209 -4.67 -12.45 13.09
C LEU A 209 -5.08 -13.81 13.67
N GLU A 210 -5.79 -13.82 14.79
CA GLU A 210 -6.26 -15.03 15.47
C GLU A 210 -7.24 -15.83 14.61
N ASN A 211 -8.23 -15.14 14.04
CA ASN A 211 -9.28 -15.79 13.27
C ASN A 211 -8.81 -16.32 11.91
N THR A 212 -7.83 -15.66 11.29
CA THR A 212 -7.34 -16.05 9.96
C THR A 212 -6.09 -16.93 9.99
N GLY A 213 -5.29 -16.86 11.05
CA GLY A 213 -3.96 -17.45 11.11
C GLY A 213 -2.96 -16.77 10.16
N ALA A 214 -3.24 -15.56 9.69
CA ALA A 214 -2.36 -14.82 8.80
C ALA A 214 -0.97 -14.56 9.42
N ASP A 215 0.05 -14.45 8.56
CA ASP A 215 1.44 -14.24 8.95
C ASP A 215 1.80 -12.76 9.08
N GLY A 216 0.86 -11.86 8.92
CA GLY A 216 1.00 -10.43 9.07
C GLY A 216 -0.26 -9.68 8.63
N LEU A 217 -0.22 -8.37 8.80
CA LEU A 217 -1.31 -7.46 8.45
C LEU A 217 -0.86 -6.44 7.42
N MET A 218 -1.80 -5.97 6.59
CA MET A 218 -1.57 -4.81 5.74
C MET A 218 -2.62 -3.75 6.02
N ILE A 219 -2.17 -2.57 6.41
CA ILE A 219 -3.01 -1.43 6.75
C ILE A 219 -3.09 -0.50 5.55
N GLY A 220 -4.29 -0.17 5.13
CA GLY A 220 -4.55 0.78 4.04
C GLY A 220 -5.12 2.08 4.57
N ARG A 221 -6.41 2.31 4.33
CA ARG A 221 -7.12 3.55 4.73
C ARG A 221 -7.04 3.87 6.21
N GLY A 222 -6.90 2.85 7.08
CA GLY A 222 -6.71 3.05 8.52
C GLY A 222 -5.44 3.82 8.89
N ALA A 223 -4.44 3.87 8.00
CA ALA A 223 -3.22 4.66 8.22
C ALA A 223 -3.35 6.11 7.73
N ILE A 224 -4.30 6.41 6.83
CA ILE A 224 -4.45 7.76 6.26
C ILE A 224 -5.10 8.68 7.30
N GLY A 225 -4.38 9.75 7.66
CA GLY A 225 -4.75 10.63 8.78
C GLY A 225 -4.38 10.07 10.17
N LYS A 226 -3.86 8.84 10.22
CA LYS A 226 -3.49 8.16 11.47
C LYS A 226 -2.24 7.27 11.25
N PRO A 227 -1.12 7.80 10.72
CA PRO A 227 0.06 6.97 10.43
C PRO A 227 0.65 6.29 11.67
N TRP A 228 0.41 6.81 12.86
CA TRP A 228 0.80 6.19 14.14
C TRP A 228 0.07 4.88 14.46
N ILE A 229 -0.90 4.45 13.63
CA ILE A 229 -1.56 3.15 13.79
C ILE A 229 -0.54 2.00 13.85
N PHE A 230 0.59 2.11 13.16
CA PHE A 230 1.64 1.09 13.18
C PHE A 230 2.28 0.93 14.57
N SER A 231 2.54 2.04 15.28
CA SER A 231 3.07 2.00 16.65
C SER A 231 2.02 1.53 17.64
N VAL A 232 0.75 1.94 17.46
CA VAL A 232 -0.37 1.48 18.30
C VAL A 232 -0.54 -0.03 18.18
N LEU A 233 -0.52 -0.58 16.98
CA LEU A 233 -0.62 -2.03 16.74
C LEU A 233 0.56 -2.83 17.31
N LYS A 234 1.68 -2.17 17.57
CA LYS A 234 2.86 -2.74 18.25
C LYS A 234 2.87 -2.52 19.77
N GLY A 235 1.79 -2.01 20.33
CA GLY A 235 1.65 -1.80 21.78
C GLY A 235 2.39 -0.58 22.32
N GLN A 236 2.86 0.34 21.47
CA GLN A 236 3.58 1.55 21.89
C GLN A 236 2.64 2.69 22.36
N GLY A 237 1.31 2.46 22.25
CA GLY A 237 0.30 3.45 22.60
C GLY A 237 0.08 4.52 21.52
N GLU A 238 -0.91 5.37 21.76
CA GLU A 238 -1.22 6.49 20.87
C GLU A 238 -0.34 7.69 21.20
N PRO A 239 0.26 8.38 20.20
CA PRO A 239 1.08 9.56 20.46
C PRO A 239 0.27 10.71 21.06
N SER A 240 0.93 11.54 21.87
CA SER A 240 0.33 12.78 22.41
C SER A 240 -0.07 13.76 21.30
N ALA A 241 -0.92 14.74 21.61
CA ALA A 241 -1.31 15.78 20.67
C ALA A 241 -0.08 16.52 20.08
N ALA A 242 0.92 16.81 20.90
CA ALA A 242 2.16 17.43 20.45
C ALA A 242 2.94 16.56 19.47
N GLN A 243 3.08 15.26 19.74
CA GLN A 243 3.74 14.31 18.84
C GLN A 243 2.98 14.14 17.51
N LYS A 244 1.64 14.12 17.54
CA LYS A 244 0.81 14.10 16.35
C LYS A 244 1.03 15.34 15.49
N LYS A 245 1.06 16.52 16.12
CA LYS A 245 1.35 17.79 15.45
C LYS A 245 2.72 17.76 14.77
N GLU A 246 3.77 17.32 15.47
CA GLU A 246 5.11 17.17 14.89
C GLU A 246 5.13 16.27 13.66
N LEU A 247 4.46 15.11 13.72
CA LEU A 247 4.36 14.20 12.57
C LEU A 247 3.63 14.84 11.38
N ILE A 248 2.60 15.66 11.64
CA ILE A 248 1.84 16.34 10.56
C ILE A 248 2.72 17.42 9.92
N LEU A 249 3.44 18.20 10.71
CA LEU A 249 4.37 19.24 10.23
C LEU A 249 5.51 18.61 9.41
N GLU A 250 6.09 17.52 9.90
CA GLU A 250 7.13 16.79 9.18
C GLU A 250 6.61 16.24 7.86
N HIS A 251 5.42 15.62 7.85
CA HIS A 251 4.80 15.13 6.61
C HIS A 251 4.59 16.26 5.61
N PHE A 252 4.14 17.42 6.07
CA PHE A 252 3.97 18.61 5.22
C PHE A 252 5.30 19.10 4.63
N ALA A 253 6.34 19.14 5.46
CA ALA A 253 7.69 19.54 5.01
C ALA A 253 8.24 18.58 3.95
N LEU A 254 8.17 17.26 4.20
CA LEU A 254 8.58 16.24 3.26
C LEU A 254 7.81 16.30 1.93
N ALA A 255 6.52 16.57 1.99
CA ALA A 255 5.70 16.70 0.78
C ALA A 255 6.10 17.98 -0.03
N CYS A 256 6.38 19.08 0.65
CA CYS A 256 6.87 20.31 -0.01
C CYS A 256 8.27 20.12 -0.62
N GLU A 257 9.16 19.39 0.06
CA GLU A 257 10.49 19.05 -0.46
C GLU A 257 10.38 18.16 -1.71
N PHE A 258 9.61 17.07 -1.63
CA PHE A 258 9.48 16.09 -2.71
C PHE A 258 8.77 16.62 -3.96
N TYR A 259 7.68 17.37 -3.77
CA TYR A 259 6.83 17.86 -4.86
C TYR A 259 7.12 19.32 -5.26
N GLY A 260 7.96 20.05 -4.52
CA GLY A 260 8.22 21.47 -4.74
C GLY A 260 6.92 22.28 -4.72
N LYS A 261 6.70 23.12 -5.73
CA LYS A 261 5.50 23.97 -5.85
C LYS A 261 4.15 23.24 -5.78
N HIS A 262 4.14 21.93 -5.96
CA HIS A 262 2.93 21.12 -5.89
C HIS A 262 2.70 20.51 -4.50
N GLY A 263 3.65 20.60 -3.56
CA GLY A 263 3.60 19.96 -2.24
C GLY A 263 2.35 20.34 -1.44
N VAL A 264 2.00 21.63 -1.43
CA VAL A 264 0.77 22.12 -0.77
C VAL A 264 -0.49 21.39 -1.31
N ALA A 265 -0.63 21.34 -2.62
CA ALA A 265 -1.78 20.69 -3.26
C ALA A 265 -1.83 19.19 -2.99
N MET A 266 -0.68 18.54 -3.02
CA MET A 266 -0.57 17.10 -2.72
C MET A 266 -0.90 16.78 -1.27
N MET A 267 -0.58 17.68 -0.34
CA MET A 267 -0.79 17.50 1.09
C MET A 267 -2.25 17.73 1.54
N ARG A 268 -3.07 18.50 0.77
CA ARG A 268 -4.46 18.80 1.17
C ARG A 268 -5.28 17.61 1.57
N LYS A 269 -5.24 16.51 0.79
CA LYS A 269 -5.96 15.27 1.08
C LYS A 269 -5.55 14.65 2.44
N HIS A 270 -4.27 14.71 2.79
CA HIS A 270 -3.77 14.23 4.08
C HIS A 270 -4.19 15.14 5.23
N LEU A 271 -4.13 16.46 5.05
CA LEU A 271 -4.60 17.44 6.04
C LEU A 271 -6.11 17.31 6.31
N HIS A 272 -6.90 16.97 5.28
CA HIS A 272 -8.30 16.65 5.45
C HIS A 272 -8.50 15.43 6.37
N GLU A 273 -7.73 14.38 6.18
CA GLU A 273 -7.84 13.18 7.00
C GLU A 273 -7.28 13.39 8.42
N TYR A 274 -6.16 14.12 8.57
CA TYR A 274 -5.62 14.47 9.90
C TYR A 274 -6.59 15.31 10.73
N SER A 275 -7.35 16.20 10.10
CA SER A 275 -8.34 17.06 10.78
C SER A 275 -9.68 16.38 11.04
N LYS A 276 -9.86 15.13 10.62
CA LYS A 276 -11.14 14.42 10.77
C LYS A 276 -11.50 14.19 12.22
N GLY A 277 -12.71 14.63 12.61
CA GLY A 277 -13.17 14.51 13.99
C GLY A 277 -12.69 15.63 14.92
N CYS A 278 -11.79 16.52 14.47
CA CYS A 278 -11.35 17.65 15.28
C CYS A 278 -12.37 18.81 15.26
N ALA A 279 -12.49 19.52 16.37
CA ALA A 279 -13.26 20.76 16.42
C ALA A 279 -12.68 21.79 15.43
N GLY A 280 -13.53 22.55 14.72
CA GLY A 280 -13.08 23.53 13.74
C GLY A 280 -12.59 22.97 12.39
N ALA A 281 -12.58 21.66 12.19
CA ALA A 281 -12.12 21.01 10.95
C ALA A 281 -12.74 21.59 9.65
N PRO A 282 -14.04 21.92 9.55
CA PRO A 282 -14.61 22.49 8.34
C PRO A 282 -13.94 23.84 7.96
N VAL A 283 -13.70 24.70 8.95
CA VAL A 283 -13.05 26.02 8.76
C VAL A 283 -11.59 25.83 8.33
N PHE A 284 -10.86 24.97 9.02
CA PHE A 284 -9.48 24.62 8.67
C PHE A 284 -9.37 24.12 7.22
N ARG A 285 -10.22 23.15 6.82
CA ARG A 285 -10.25 22.59 5.47
C ARG A 285 -10.55 23.65 4.40
N THR A 286 -11.46 24.59 4.68
CA THR A 286 -11.76 25.70 3.79
C THR A 286 -10.51 26.57 3.60
N LYS A 287 -9.83 26.96 4.69
CA LYS A 287 -8.61 27.78 4.65
C LYS A 287 -7.49 27.10 3.84
N ILE A 288 -7.17 25.83 4.11
CA ILE A 288 -6.08 25.12 3.40
C ILE A 288 -6.41 24.83 1.93
N ASN A 289 -7.69 24.72 1.56
CA ASN A 289 -8.07 24.54 0.17
C ASN A 289 -7.89 25.83 -0.65
N ALA A 290 -8.09 26.99 -0.03
CA ALA A 290 -7.93 28.29 -0.66
C ALA A 290 -6.46 28.77 -0.70
N GLU A 291 -5.61 28.27 0.22
CA GLU A 291 -4.23 28.74 0.34
C GLU A 291 -3.27 27.91 -0.54
N GLY A 292 -2.36 28.59 -1.24
CA GLY A 292 -1.35 27.98 -2.11
C GLY A 292 0.09 28.18 -1.62
N GLU A 293 0.29 29.10 -0.66
CA GLU A 293 1.61 29.44 -0.14
C GLU A 293 1.98 28.51 1.02
N ALA A 294 3.09 27.77 0.87
CA ALA A 294 3.50 26.76 1.84
C ALA A 294 3.68 27.32 3.26
N LYS A 295 4.25 28.54 3.39
CA LYS A 295 4.44 29.18 4.69
C LYS A 295 3.11 29.44 5.41
N LYS A 296 2.11 29.95 4.70
CA LYS A 296 0.78 30.21 5.28
C LYS A 296 0.03 28.92 5.64
N VAL A 297 0.19 27.86 4.81
CA VAL A 297 -0.39 26.55 5.16
C VAL A 297 0.30 25.97 6.39
N LEU A 298 1.61 26.14 6.55
CA LEU A 298 2.33 25.73 7.75
C LEU A 298 1.77 26.43 9.01
N GLU A 299 1.60 27.76 8.94
CA GLU A 299 1.00 28.55 10.03
C GLU A 299 -0.43 28.06 10.38
N LEU A 300 -1.25 27.74 9.38
CA LEU A 300 -2.58 27.17 9.59
C LEU A 300 -2.54 25.77 10.27
N ILE A 301 -1.55 24.95 9.93
CA ILE A 301 -1.35 23.63 10.58
C ILE A 301 -0.93 23.84 12.02
N GLU A 302 0.02 24.73 12.27
CA GLU A 302 0.50 25.06 13.61
C GLU A 302 -0.61 25.59 14.52
N GLU A 303 -1.44 26.50 14.02
CA GLU A 303 -2.59 27.07 14.72
C GLU A 303 -3.64 25.97 15.03
N PHE A 304 -4.03 25.17 14.01
CA PHE A 304 -5.13 24.23 14.13
C PHE A 304 -4.81 23.03 15.05
N PHE A 305 -3.58 22.51 15.00
CA PHE A 305 -3.15 21.38 15.82
C PHE A 305 -2.44 21.81 17.11
N SER A 306 -2.53 23.08 17.51
CA SER A 306 -2.07 23.58 18.80
C SER A 306 -3.15 23.35 19.86
N VAL A 307 -3.14 22.20 20.54
CA VAL A 307 -4.02 21.92 21.67
C VAL A 307 -3.19 21.44 22.85
#